data_f428cf76543bf2b610e3d191525f5fda
#
_entry.id   f428cf76543bf2b610e3d191525f5fda
#
_cell.length_a   1.000
_cell.length_b   1.000
_cell.length_c   1.000
_cell.angle_alpha   90.00
_cell.angle_beta   90.00
_cell.angle_gamma   90.00
#
_symmetry.space_group_name_H-M   'P 1'
#
loop_
_entity.id
_entity.type
_entity.pdbx_description
1 polymer ?
#
loop_
_entity_poly.entity_id
_entity_poly.type
_entity_poly.pdbx_seq_one_letter_code
_entity_poly.pdbx_strand_id
1 'polypeptide(L)'
;LDNNATTAVTKNVRKKINNVLKKCYGNPSSLYKIAIDAANELDESRRIIAKTINAEVDEIIFTGCATESNNTILKGLAEIFYPGKKKILSTPIEHPSVISTLEYLKTKGILVEFIPVDSKGVIEFETLEKLIDQDTFLICCMLANNEIGTILDIKKIALLAKKYHALLFSDCVQALAKIPVDVKDLGVNYASFSGHKIHSPKGVGALYVKRGSPYQILVHGGHQESGLRAGTEGLHNIAGFAEACKATAEVLKRSTQILSNKMLLINELKNMKADIKINSPETACLPNTVNITLPGVSNSVLMATLDFYGIAVSAGSACSTPENKPSHVLKAIGLSDEEARETIRISLSEFTSRKDIKYTIKVMRNFLSGAVLPVNALTPKQLDENLIFGENNYILDVRWRHERKMFKGLPNSHEAPFITFRKYYKQIPKDGNIIVVCQAGYNAPIIAFYLRSKGYRKVSFLMSGLYGWRIANAELYKKIAGQNISQLEPV
;
A
#
# COMPACT_ATOMS: atom_id res chain seq x y z
N LEU A 1 12.09 6.41 0.01
CA LEU A 1 11.13 7.07 -0.88
C LEU A 1 9.83 6.25 -1.03
N ASP A 2 9.39 5.61 0.08
CA ASP A 2 8.15 4.81 0.10
C ASP A 2 7.22 5.24 1.25
N ASN A 3 7.02 6.54 1.39
CA ASN A 3 6.26 7.13 2.50
C ASN A 3 4.74 6.89 2.40
N ASN A 4 4.22 6.50 1.24
CA ASN A 4 2.83 6.06 1.12
C ASN A 4 2.60 4.65 1.66
N ALA A 5 3.62 3.80 1.75
CA ALA A 5 3.51 2.48 2.38
C ALA A 5 3.49 2.59 3.91
N THR A 6 4.43 3.31 4.48
CA THR A 6 4.51 3.64 5.91
C THR A 6 5.55 4.73 6.13
N THR A 7 5.51 5.39 7.27
CA THR A 7 6.46 6.45 7.62
C THR A 7 7.24 6.12 8.88
N ALA A 8 8.45 6.68 9.02
CA ALA A 8 9.23 6.55 10.24
C ALA A 8 8.60 7.39 11.37
N VAL A 9 8.51 6.84 12.58
CA VAL A 9 8.00 7.56 13.74
C VAL A 9 8.97 8.69 14.12
N THR A 10 8.48 9.94 14.23
CA THR A 10 9.31 11.10 14.56
C THR A 10 9.82 11.08 16.01
N LYS A 11 10.86 11.86 16.27
CA LYS A 11 11.43 12.00 17.63
C LYS A 11 10.39 12.49 18.65
N ASN A 12 9.57 13.47 18.29
CA ASN A 12 8.55 14.03 19.18
C ASN A 12 7.47 13.00 19.48
N VAL A 13 6.99 12.27 18.49
CA VAL A 13 6.03 11.18 18.67
C VAL A 13 6.60 10.09 19.58
N ARG A 14 7.85 9.65 19.36
CA ARG A 14 8.50 8.67 20.25
C ARG A 14 8.61 9.18 21.70
N LYS A 15 8.97 10.44 21.89
CA LYS A 15 9.03 11.09 23.21
C LYS A 15 7.66 11.08 23.88
N LYS A 16 6.59 11.43 23.13
CA LYS A 16 5.21 11.42 23.64
C LYS A 16 4.78 10.02 24.05
N ILE A 17 4.98 9.01 23.22
CA ILE A 17 4.68 7.60 23.50
C ILE A 17 5.39 7.14 24.77
N ASN A 18 6.69 7.36 24.87
CA ASN A 18 7.47 6.95 26.04
C ASN A 18 7.00 7.65 27.33
N ASN A 19 6.56 8.88 27.24
CA ASN A 19 6.01 9.64 28.37
C ASN A 19 4.68 9.04 28.86
N VAL A 20 3.78 8.72 27.92
CA VAL A 20 2.48 8.10 28.21
C VAL A 20 2.69 6.70 28.82
N LEU A 21 3.56 5.87 28.27
CA LEU A 21 3.87 4.54 28.81
C LEU A 21 4.40 4.61 30.26
N LYS A 22 5.12 5.68 30.63
CA LYS A 22 5.66 5.86 31.99
C LYS A 22 4.66 6.44 32.97
N LYS A 23 3.79 7.36 32.54
CA LYS A 23 2.99 8.21 33.44
C LYS A 23 1.49 7.94 33.37
N CYS A 24 0.95 7.45 32.23
CA CYS A 24 -0.47 7.29 31.97
C CYS A 24 -0.82 5.82 31.66
N TYR A 25 -0.32 4.88 32.45
CA TYR A 25 -0.53 3.45 32.23
C TYR A 25 -1.81 2.90 32.86
N GLY A 26 -2.61 3.75 33.51
CA GLY A 26 -3.91 3.38 34.06
C GLY A 26 -4.94 3.07 32.96
N ASN A 27 -5.92 2.25 33.32
CA ASN A 27 -7.07 2.03 32.43
C ASN A 27 -7.98 3.30 32.46
N PRO A 28 -8.21 3.98 31.31
CA PRO A 28 -9.00 5.22 31.26
C PRO A 28 -10.43 5.06 31.80
N SER A 29 -10.99 3.84 31.80
CA SER A 29 -12.34 3.56 32.29
C SER A 29 -12.44 3.42 33.83
N SER A 30 -11.33 3.48 34.58
CA SER A 30 -11.32 3.34 36.04
C SER A 30 -11.37 4.71 36.74
N LEU A 31 -11.72 4.72 38.03
CA LEU A 31 -11.98 5.96 38.80
C LEU A 31 -10.81 6.42 39.68
N TYR A 32 -9.71 5.69 39.75
CA TYR A 32 -8.57 6.05 40.57
C TYR A 32 -7.59 7.00 39.83
N LYS A 33 -6.75 7.70 40.58
CA LYS A 33 -5.90 8.80 40.08
C LYS A 33 -5.14 8.52 38.82
N ILE A 34 -4.46 7.37 38.73
CA ILE A 34 -3.66 6.98 37.53
C ILE A 34 -4.59 6.80 36.30
N ALA A 35 -5.82 6.34 36.50
CA ALA A 35 -6.80 6.20 35.43
C ALA A 35 -7.32 7.57 34.97
N ILE A 36 -7.49 8.53 35.88
CA ILE A 36 -7.90 9.90 35.54
C ILE A 36 -6.85 10.57 34.65
N ASP A 37 -5.56 10.39 34.96
CA ASP A 37 -4.46 10.89 34.11
C ASP A 37 -4.49 10.28 32.70
N ALA A 38 -4.80 8.99 32.61
CA ALA A 38 -4.94 8.28 31.35
C ALA A 38 -6.20 8.75 30.56
N ALA A 39 -7.33 8.96 31.23
CA ALA A 39 -8.54 9.49 30.62
C ALA A 39 -8.32 10.92 30.07
N ASN A 40 -7.66 11.78 30.85
CA ASN A 40 -7.33 13.14 30.41
C ASN A 40 -6.42 13.13 29.16
N GLU A 41 -5.45 12.22 29.10
CA GLU A 41 -4.59 12.07 27.93
C GLU A 41 -5.37 11.58 26.68
N LEU A 42 -6.33 10.66 26.88
CA LEU A 42 -7.20 10.15 25.83
C LEU A 42 -8.07 11.28 25.27
N ASP A 43 -8.72 12.05 26.16
CA ASP A 43 -9.57 13.18 25.79
C ASP A 43 -8.80 14.28 25.06
N GLU A 44 -7.62 14.63 25.55
CA GLU A 44 -6.76 15.62 24.88
C GLU A 44 -6.32 15.13 23.50
N SER A 45 -5.97 13.85 23.37
CA SER A 45 -5.63 13.26 22.09
C SER A 45 -6.79 13.33 21.09
N ARG A 46 -8.02 13.08 21.57
CA ARG A 46 -9.23 13.17 20.76
C ARG A 46 -9.49 14.60 20.28
N ARG A 47 -9.37 15.60 21.18
CA ARG A 47 -9.50 17.03 20.82
C ARG A 47 -8.51 17.46 19.75
N ILE A 48 -7.25 17.02 19.84
CA ILE A 48 -6.22 17.35 18.87
C ILE A 48 -6.57 16.79 17.49
N ILE A 49 -6.99 15.52 17.43
CA ILE A 49 -7.35 14.86 16.16
C ILE A 49 -8.59 15.52 15.57
N ALA A 50 -9.63 15.74 16.36
CA ALA A 50 -10.86 16.42 15.94
C ALA A 50 -10.54 17.80 15.35
N LYS A 51 -9.75 18.61 16.07
CA LYS A 51 -9.32 19.93 15.59
C LYS A 51 -8.53 19.86 14.27
N THR A 52 -7.71 18.83 14.09
CA THR A 52 -6.87 18.67 12.88
C THR A 52 -7.69 18.50 11.61
N ILE A 53 -8.89 17.89 11.72
CA ILE A 53 -9.77 17.62 10.58
C ILE A 53 -11.07 18.45 10.61
N ASN A 54 -11.17 19.47 11.50
CA ASN A 54 -12.34 20.32 11.73
C ASN A 54 -13.62 19.54 12.10
N ALA A 55 -13.47 18.50 12.94
CA ALA A 55 -14.57 17.71 13.51
C ALA A 55 -14.90 18.17 14.95
N GLU A 56 -16.09 17.76 15.45
CA GLU A 56 -16.41 17.81 16.87
C GLU A 56 -15.73 16.63 17.61
N VAL A 57 -15.49 16.77 18.92
CA VAL A 57 -14.76 15.77 19.71
C VAL A 57 -15.50 14.43 19.76
N ASP A 58 -16.80 14.47 19.89
CA ASP A 58 -17.69 13.29 19.96
C ASP A 58 -17.92 12.60 18.60
N GLU A 59 -17.40 13.18 17.51
CA GLU A 59 -17.43 12.59 16.18
C GLU A 59 -16.21 11.69 15.89
N ILE A 60 -15.25 11.59 16.82
CA ILE A 60 -14.03 10.80 16.64
C ILE A 60 -14.12 9.50 17.44
N ILE A 61 -13.90 8.38 16.77
CA ILE A 61 -13.80 7.04 17.35
C ILE A 61 -12.40 6.49 17.07
N PHE A 62 -11.67 6.06 18.10
CA PHE A 62 -10.37 5.41 17.90
C PHE A 62 -10.52 3.97 17.44
N THR A 63 -9.69 3.59 16.49
CA THR A 63 -9.64 2.23 15.91
C THR A 63 -8.20 1.74 15.89
N GLY A 64 -7.99 0.44 15.67
CA GLY A 64 -6.66 -0.14 15.52
C GLY A 64 -5.97 0.25 14.20
N CYS A 65 -6.71 0.61 13.18
CA CYS A 65 -6.21 1.08 11.88
C CYS A 65 -7.38 1.50 10.97
N ALA A 66 -7.09 2.16 9.87
CA ALA A 66 -8.12 2.52 8.89
C ALA A 66 -8.84 1.31 8.27
N THR A 67 -8.20 0.15 8.18
CA THR A 67 -8.88 -1.09 7.73
C THR A 67 -10.05 -1.45 8.66
N GLU A 68 -9.89 -1.31 9.98
CA GLU A 68 -10.98 -1.48 10.95
C GLU A 68 -12.07 -0.44 10.69
N SER A 69 -11.70 0.84 10.55
CA SER A 69 -12.65 1.93 10.26
C SER A 69 -13.46 1.67 8.98
N ASN A 70 -12.78 1.28 7.88
CA ASN A 70 -13.42 0.99 6.61
C ASN A 70 -14.41 -0.19 6.73
N ASN A 71 -14.00 -1.27 7.40
CA ASN A 71 -14.89 -2.42 7.65
C ASN A 71 -16.09 -2.05 8.53
N THR A 72 -15.88 -1.22 9.57
CA THR A 72 -16.95 -0.78 10.47
C THR A 72 -18.05 -0.07 9.69
N ILE A 73 -17.68 0.90 8.86
CA ILE A 73 -18.65 1.67 8.09
C ILE A 73 -19.32 0.82 7.02
N LEU A 74 -18.56 0.12 6.19
CA LEU A 74 -19.12 -0.63 5.08
C LEU A 74 -20.05 -1.76 5.53
N LYS A 75 -19.62 -2.55 6.51
CA LYS A 75 -20.44 -3.65 7.06
C LYS A 75 -21.60 -3.15 7.89
N GLY A 76 -21.34 -2.16 8.75
CA GLY A 76 -22.37 -1.62 9.64
C GLY A 76 -23.50 -0.94 8.87
N LEU A 77 -23.20 -0.16 7.84
CA LEU A 77 -24.25 0.46 7.02
C LEU A 77 -25.00 -0.58 6.17
N ALA A 78 -24.30 -1.58 5.66
CA ALA A 78 -24.96 -2.68 4.96
C ALA A 78 -25.98 -3.40 5.88
N GLU A 79 -25.62 -3.64 7.14
CA GLU A 79 -26.53 -4.24 8.13
C GLU A 79 -27.74 -3.35 8.45
N ILE A 80 -27.55 -2.02 8.56
CA ILE A 80 -28.63 -1.05 8.85
C ILE A 80 -29.61 -0.93 7.67
N PHE A 81 -29.11 -0.87 6.43
CA PHE A 81 -29.94 -0.50 5.28
C PHE A 81 -30.53 -1.69 4.52
N TYR A 82 -29.86 -2.85 4.52
CA TYR A 82 -30.35 -4.04 3.83
C TYR A 82 -31.45 -4.76 4.63
N PRO A 83 -32.57 -5.22 4.03
CA PRO A 83 -32.85 -5.23 2.57
C PRO A 83 -33.58 -4.01 2.03
N GLY A 84 -33.84 -2.97 2.81
CA GLY A 84 -34.63 -1.80 2.40
C GLY A 84 -33.98 -1.02 1.27
N LYS A 85 -32.69 -0.70 1.41
CA LYS A 85 -31.81 -0.20 0.35
C LYS A 85 -30.62 -1.16 0.20
N LYS A 86 -30.12 -1.37 -0.98
CA LYS A 86 -29.13 -2.44 -1.27
C LYS A 86 -27.95 -2.02 -2.14
N LYS A 87 -27.84 -0.73 -2.52
CA LYS A 87 -26.84 -0.28 -3.47
C LYS A 87 -25.73 0.55 -2.80
N ILE A 88 -24.50 0.16 -3.06
CA ILE A 88 -23.28 0.93 -2.74
C ILE A 88 -22.60 1.31 -4.07
N LEU A 89 -22.26 2.58 -4.24
CA LEU A 89 -21.37 3.05 -5.28
C LEU A 89 -19.96 3.25 -4.73
N SER A 90 -18.95 2.84 -5.48
CA SER A 90 -17.54 3.03 -5.07
C SER A 90 -16.66 3.24 -6.29
N THR A 91 -15.37 3.57 -6.08
CA THR A 91 -14.41 3.65 -7.18
C THR A 91 -13.60 2.35 -7.30
N PRO A 92 -13.16 1.97 -8.52
CA PRO A 92 -12.30 0.79 -8.69
C PRO A 92 -10.87 1.01 -8.19
N ILE A 93 -10.53 2.22 -7.74
CA ILE A 93 -9.19 2.60 -7.28
C ILE A 93 -9.07 2.67 -5.75
N GLU A 94 -10.07 2.19 -5.02
CA GLU A 94 -10.08 2.16 -3.55
C GLU A 94 -8.99 1.27 -2.97
N HIS A 95 -8.64 1.51 -1.70
CA HIS A 95 -7.72 0.64 -0.97
C HIS A 95 -8.28 -0.79 -0.86
N PRO A 96 -7.42 -1.85 -0.84
CA PRO A 96 -7.90 -3.23 -0.70
C PRO A 96 -8.83 -3.48 0.49
N SER A 97 -8.70 -2.75 1.60
CA SER A 97 -9.64 -2.85 2.74
C SER A 97 -11.07 -2.40 2.42
N VAL A 98 -11.24 -1.57 1.39
CA VAL A 98 -12.56 -1.19 0.86
C VAL A 98 -12.98 -2.22 -0.19
N ILE A 99 -12.19 -2.46 -1.23
CA ILE A 99 -12.53 -3.39 -2.33
C ILE A 99 -12.88 -4.79 -1.79
N SER A 100 -12.04 -5.39 -0.95
CA SER A 100 -12.29 -6.73 -0.41
C SER A 100 -13.53 -6.78 0.48
N THR A 101 -13.83 -5.69 1.21
CA THR A 101 -15.06 -5.61 2.00
C THR A 101 -16.29 -5.48 1.11
N LEU A 102 -16.22 -4.71 0.04
CA LEU A 102 -17.29 -4.61 -0.95
C LEU A 102 -17.56 -5.94 -1.66
N GLU A 103 -16.51 -6.66 -2.05
CA GLU A 103 -16.65 -8.00 -2.62
C GLU A 103 -17.30 -8.98 -1.62
N TYR A 104 -16.93 -8.90 -0.34
CA TYR A 104 -17.63 -9.68 0.70
C TYR A 104 -19.12 -9.29 0.79
N LEU A 105 -19.46 -7.99 0.74
CA LEU A 105 -20.85 -7.53 0.82
C LEU A 105 -21.69 -7.96 -0.37
N LYS A 106 -21.10 -8.07 -1.58
CA LYS A 106 -21.78 -8.69 -2.73
C LYS A 106 -22.28 -10.11 -2.41
N THR A 107 -21.47 -10.91 -1.69
CA THR A 107 -21.91 -12.26 -1.27
C THR A 107 -23.06 -12.27 -0.25
N LYS A 108 -23.36 -11.08 0.32
CA LYS A 108 -24.47 -10.86 1.27
C LYS A 108 -25.69 -10.23 0.61
N GLY A 109 -25.70 -10.06 -0.71
CA GLY A 109 -26.82 -9.51 -1.47
C GLY A 109 -26.79 -7.98 -1.66
N ILE A 110 -25.71 -7.31 -1.28
CA ILE A 110 -25.52 -5.88 -1.56
C ILE A 110 -25.11 -5.72 -3.03
N LEU A 111 -25.80 -4.84 -3.74
CA LEU A 111 -25.43 -4.41 -5.09
C LEU A 111 -24.28 -3.40 -4.99
N VAL A 112 -23.13 -3.76 -5.51
CA VAL A 112 -21.97 -2.87 -5.57
C VAL A 112 -21.66 -2.54 -7.03
N GLU A 113 -21.72 -1.26 -7.36
CA GLU A 113 -21.36 -0.76 -8.69
C GLU A 113 -20.15 0.17 -8.57
N PHE A 114 -19.22 0.05 -9.53
CA PHE A 114 -18.03 0.89 -9.57
C PHE A 114 -18.20 2.04 -10.55
N ILE A 115 -17.93 3.24 -10.06
CA ILE A 115 -17.89 4.48 -10.84
C ILE A 115 -16.60 4.47 -11.66
N PRO A 116 -16.66 4.47 -13.00
CA PRO A 116 -15.46 4.48 -13.83
C PRO A 116 -14.55 5.67 -13.53
N VAL A 117 -13.28 5.48 -13.80
CA VAL A 117 -12.26 6.52 -13.72
C VAL A 117 -11.49 6.61 -15.05
N ASP A 118 -10.98 7.78 -15.36
CA ASP A 118 -10.12 7.99 -16.52
C ASP A 118 -8.69 7.45 -16.31
N SER A 119 -7.83 7.63 -17.30
CA SER A 119 -6.41 7.20 -17.25
C SER A 119 -5.55 7.91 -16.17
N LYS A 120 -6.12 8.89 -15.46
CA LYS A 120 -5.51 9.60 -14.32
C LYS A 120 -6.22 9.29 -13.00
N GLY A 121 -7.19 8.39 -13.02
CA GLY A 121 -7.96 8.00 -11.84
C GLY A 121 -8.99 9.05 -11.41
N VAL A 122 -9.38 9.96 -12.28
CA VAL A 122 -10.43 10.96 -12.03
C VAL A 122 -11.79 10.33 -12.33
N ILE A 123 -12.75 10.57 -11.46
CA ILE A 123 -14.12 10.02 -11.60
C ILE A 123 -14.84 10.64 -12.80
N GLU A 124 -15.54 9.80 -13.56
CA GLU A 124 -16.49 10.21 -14.58
C GLU A 124 -17.82 10.62 -13.93
N PHE A 125 -17.99 11.92 -13.66
CA PHE A 125 -19.17 12.43 -12.96
C PHE A 125 -20.49 12.18 -13.69
N GLU A 126 -20.52 12.24 -15.00
CA GLU A 126 -21.73 11.94 -15.79
C GLU A 126 -22.18 10.48 -15.58
N THR A 127 -21.22 9.56 -15.42
CA THR A 127 -21.52 8.15 -15.13
C THR A 127 -21.99 8.00 -13.68
N LEU A 128 -21.37 8.70 -12.72
CA LEU A 128 -21.86 8.71 -11.34
C LEU A 128 -23.31 9.21 -11.26
N GLU A 129 -23.68 10.29 -11.99
CA GLU A 129 -25.04 10.82 -12.01
C GLU A 129 -26.08 9.83 -12.60
N LYS A 130 -25.66 8.94 -13.49
CA LYS A 130 -26.51 7.88 -14.05
C LYS A 130 -26.63 6.66 -13.14
N LEU A 131 -25.56 6.37 -12.36
CA LEU A 131 -25.51 5.20 -11.49
C LEU A 131 -26.26 5.42 -10.18
N ILE A 132 -26.29 6.64 -9.65
CA ILE A 132 -26.94 6.94 -8.37
C ILE A 132 -28.46 6.95 -8.52
N ASP A 133 -29.14 6.29 -7.60
CA ASP A 133 -30.62 6.19 -7.54
C ASP A 133 -31.14 6.13 -6.10
N GLN A 134 -32.45 5.90 -5.92
CA GLN A 134 -33.10 5.84 -4.60
C GLN A 134 -32.70 4.61 -3.79
N ASP A 135 -32.19 3.55 -4.42
CA ASP A 135 -31.68 2.34 -3.77
C ASP A 135 -30.25 2.54 -3.23
N THR A 136 -29.59 3.60 -3.65
CA THR A 136 -28.21 3.91 -3.22
C THR A 136 -28.24 4.44 -1.78
N PHE A 137 -27.65 3.72 -0.85
CA PHE A 137 -27.53 4.18 0.54
C PHE A 137 -26.13 4.72 0.88
N LEU A 138 -25.12 4.35 0.11
CA LEU A 138 -23.74 4.75 0.38
C LEU A 138 -22.97 4.99 -0.92
N ILE A 139 -22.20 6.08 -0.94
CA ILE A 139 -21.10 6.30 -1.87
C ILE A 139 -19.81 6.21 -1.08
N CYS A 140 -18.86 5.39 -1.54
CA CYS A 140 -17.55 5.20 -0.93
C CYS A 140 -16.47 5.62 -1.90
N CYS A 141 -15.79 6.76 -1.63
CA CYS A 141 -14.74 7.32 -2.48
C CYS A 141 -13.60 7.84 -1.63
N MET A 142 -12.38 7.35 -1.88
CA MET A 142 -11.19 7.87 -1.19
C MET A 142 -10.91 9.32 -1.58
N LEU A 143 -10.42 10.13 -0.63
CA LEU A 143 -10.05 11.51 -0.93
C LEU A 143 -8.80 11.59 -1.81
N ALA A 144 -7.82 10.70 -1.57
CA ALA A 144 -6.59 10.69 -2.34
C ALA A 144 -6.05 9.27 -2.54
N ASN A 145 -5.68 8.93 -3.78
CA ASN A 145 -5.21 7.59 -4.11
C ASN A 145 -3.75 7.37 -3.66
N ASN A 146 -3.51 6.21 -3.06
CA ASN A 146 -2.22 5.83 -2.49
C ASN A 146 -1.17 5.39 -3.52
N GLU A 147 -1.56 5.07 -4.76
CA GLU A 147 -0.67 4.57 -5.81
C GLU A 147 -0.30 5.63 -6.82
N ILE A 148 -1.29 6.28 -7.41
CA ILE A 148 -1.09 7.29 -8.47
C ILE A 148 -1.15 8.74 -7.94
N GLY A 149 -1.68 8.95 -6.73
CA GLY A 149 -1.71 10.24 -6.06
C GLY A 149 -2.88 11.14 -6.44
N THR A 150 -3.83 10.67 -7.26
CA THR A 150 -5.02 11.42 -7.68
C THR A 150 -5.83 11.87 -6.47
N ILE A 151 -6.26 13.13 -6.45
CA ILE A 151 -7.16 13.69 -5.46
C ILE A 151 -8.55 13.78 -6.08
N LEU A 152 -9.55 13.17 -5.45
CA LEU A 152 -10.93 13.17 -5.92
C LEU A 152 -11.71 14.38 -5.37
N ASP A 153 -12.64 14.91 -6.16
CA ASP A 153 -13.52 16.01 -5.77
C ASP A 153 -14.68 15.50 -4.89
N ILE A 154 -14.36 15.24 -3.63
CA ILE A 154 -15.30 14.73 -2.63
C ILE A 154 -16.45 15.71 -2.40
N LYS A 155 -16.22 17.03 -2.49
CA LYS A 155 -17.26 18.03 -2.33
C LYS A 155 -18.35 17.91 -3.41
N LYS A 156 -17.95 17.73 -4.65
CA LYS A 156 -18.89 17.53 -5.76
C LYS A 156 -19.69 16.24 -5.59
N ILE A 157 -19.02 15.16 -5.12
CA ILE A 157 -19.68 13.89 -4.80
C ILE A 157 -20.68 14.08 -3.65
N ALA A 158 -20.32 14.83 -2.58
CA ALA A 158 -21.18 15.10 -1.44
C ALA A 158 -22.48 15.83 -1.82
N LEU A 159 -22.38 16.79 -2.74
CA LEU A 159 -23.56 17.49 -3.26
C LEU A 159 -24.52 16.52 -3.96
N LEU A 160 -23.99 15.61 -4.76
CA LEU A 160 -24.79 14.61 -5.44
C LEU A 160 -25.37 13.58 -4.48
N ALA A 161 -24.57 13.07 -3.52
CA ALA A 161 -25.03 12.15 -2.48
C ALA A 161 -26.21 12.74 -1.69
N LYS A 162 -26.12 14.02 -1.29
CA LYS A 162 -27.18 14.74 -0.60
C LYS A 162 -28.47 14.81 -1.41
N LYS A 163 -28.40 15.04 -2.72
CA LYS A 163 -29.57 15.09 -3.63
C LYS A 163 -30.35 13.78 -3.63
N TYR A 164 -29.67 12.64 -3.50
CA TYR A 164 -30.29 11.30 -3.50
C TYR A 164 -30.45 10.69 -2.11
N HIS A 165 -30.20 11.47 -1.04
CA HIS A 165 -30.23 11.00 0.35
C HIS A 165 -29.31 9.79 0.59
N ALA A 166 -28.21 9.69 -0.15
CA ALA A 166 -27.16 8.72 0.06
C ALA A 166 -26.12 9.26 1.04
N LEU A 167 -25.53 8.37 1.85
CA LEU A 167 -24.42 8.69 2.73
C LEU A 167 -23.09 8.72 1.94
N LEU A 168 -22.13 9.49 2.43
CA LEU A 168 -20.80 9.56 1.84
C LEU A 168 -19.72 9.17 2.84
N PHE A 169 -18.96 8.14 2.50
CA PHE A 169 -17.76 7.70 3.22
C PHE A 169 -16.51 7.97 2.39
N SER A 170 -15.47 8.53 3.03
CA SER A 170 -14.19 8.79 2.37
C SER A 170 -13.00 8.20 3.13
N ASP A 171 -12.19 7.38 2.47
CA ASP A 171 -10.87 7.00 2.98
C ASP A 171 -9.90 8.19 2.79
N CYS A 172 -9.59 8.87 3.92
CA CYS A 172 -8.71 10.04 3.97
C CYS A 172 -7.28 9.70 4.40
N VAL A 173 -6.91 8.43 4.43
CA VAL A 173 -5.62 7.95 4.94
C VAL A 173 -4.43 8.58 4.23
N GLN A 174 -4.49 8.75 2.92
CA GLN A 174 -3.40 9.35 2.16
C GLN A 174 -3.48 10.88 2.08
N ALA A 175 -4.61 11.47 2.46
CA ALA A 175 -4.82 12.91 2.42
C ALA A 175 -4.29 13.62 3.66
N LEU A 176 -4.52 13.04 4.86
CA LEU A 176 -4.13 13.63 6.14
C LEU A 176 -2.65 14.02 6.15
N ALA A 177 -2.34 15.24 6.57
CA ALA A 177 -1.01 15.85 6.62
C ALA A 177 -0.29 16.00 5.26
N LYS A 178 -0.92 15.68 4.14
CA LYS A 178 -0.36 15.91 2.79
C LYS A 178 -1.09 17.00 2.04
N ILE A 179 -2.40 17.08 2.25
CA ILE A 179 -3.30 18.15 1.79
C ILE A 179 -4.22 18.56 2.95
N PRO A 180 -4.84 19.74 2.90
CA PRO A 180 -5.86 20.11 3.89
C PRO A 180 -7.01 19.11 3.90
N VAL A 181 -7.43 18.69 5.09
CA VAL A 181 -8.60 17.84 5.29
C VAL A 181 -9.53 18.51 6.29
N ASP A 182 -10.69 18.91 5.81
CA ASP A 182 -11.79 19.50 6.58
C ASP A 182 -13.05 18.70 6.32
N VAL A 183 -13.46 17.86 7.28
CA VAL A 183 -14.58 16.93 7.08
C VAL A 183 -15.93 17.63 6.93
N LYS A 184 -16.08 18.84 7.50
CA LYS A 184 -17.29 19.66 7.34
C LYS A 184 -17.37 20.26 5.94
N ASP A 185 -16.26 20.78 5.44
CA ASP A 185 -16.14 21.35 4.10
C ASP A 185 -16.22 20.28 2.99
N LEU A 186 -15.67 19.09 3.24
CA LEU A 186 -15.84 17.93 2.35
C LEU A 186 -17.27 17.40 2.29
N GLY A 187 -18.07 17.65 3.31
CA GLY A 187 -19.48 17.24 3.37
C GLY A 187 -19.69 15.73 3.59
N VAL A 188 -18.68 15.03 4.08
CA VAL A 188 -18.73 13.58 4.32
C VAL A 188 -19.51 13.22 5.58
N ASN A 189 -20.16 12.05 5.58
CA ASN A 189 -20.76 11.46 6.76
C ASN A 189 -19.73 10.68 7.59
N TYR A 190 -18.74 10.07 6.92
CA TYR A 190 -17.70 9.26 7.54
C TYR A 190 -16.36 9.50 6.86
N ALA A 191 -15.29 9.44 7.66
CA ALA A 191 -13.92 9.46 7.11
C ALA A 191 -12.99 8.56 7.94
N SER A 192 -12.08 7.84 7.29
CA SER A 192 -11.10 7.00 7.95
C SER A 192 -9.68 7.56 7.87
N PHE A 193 -8.91 7.35 8.94
CA PHE A 193 -7.55 7.86 9.09
C PHE A 193 -6.63 6.79 9.69
N SER A 194 -5.33 6.84 9.37
CA SER A 194 -4.33 5.92 9.91
C SER A 194 -3.07 6.65 10.33
N GLY A 195 -2.66 6.46 11.58
CA GLY A 195 -1.53 7.19 12.17
C GLY A 195 -0.20 6.95 11.46
N HIS A 196 0.08 5.71 11.04
CA HIS A 196 1.38 5.36 10.45
C HIS A 196 1.66 5.98 9.08
N LYS A 197 0.72 6.70 8.50
CA LYS A 197 0.92 7.45 7.24
C LYS A 197 1.39 8.89 7.47
N ILE A 198 1.39 9.34 8.74
CA ILE A 198 1.76 10.69 9.14
C ILE A 198 2.80 10.68 10.28
N HIS A 199 3.73 9.74 10.26
CA HIS A 199 4.84 9.63 11.22
C HIS A 199 4.44 9.22 12.65
N SER A 200 3.27 8.59 12.82
CA SER A 200 2.79 7.95 14.04
C SER A 200 3.04 6.44 14.02
N PRO A 201 2.92 5.71 15.13
CA PRO A 201 3.07 4.26 15.13
C PRO A 201 1.98 3.55 14.32
N LYS A 202 2.26 2.30 13.95
CA LYS A 202 1.25 1.35 13.46
C LYS A 202 0.34 0.94 14.63
N GLY A 203 -0.85 0.42 14.33
CA GLY A 203 -1.79 -0.07 15.35
C GLY A 203 -2.67 1.03 15.96
N VAL A 204 -2.85 2.15 15.24
CA VAL A 204 -3.79 3.22 15.59
C VAL A 204 -4.37 3.85 14.34
N GLY A 205 -5.68 4.08 14.38
CA GLY A 205 -6.45 4.84 13.40
C GLY A 205 -7.51 5.68 14.10
N ALA A 206 -8.23 6.47 13.33
CA ALA A 206 -9.42 7.18 13.75
C ALA A 206 -10.51 7.05 12.69
N LEU A 207 -11.73 6.96 13.15
CA LEU A 207 -12.93 7.03 12.36
C LEU A 207 -13.68 8.31 12.73
N TYR A 208 -13.95 9.15 11.76
CA TYR A 208 -14.90 10.25 11.88
C TYR A 208 -16.30 9.75 11.55
N VAL A 209 -17.25 10.03 12.44
CA VAL A 209 -18.67 9.77 12.26
C VAL A 209 -19.42 11.07 12.51
N LYS A 210 -19.96 11.67 11.45
CA LYS A 210 -20.74 12.91 11.56
C LYS A 210 -21.92 12.69 12.51
N ARG A 211 -22.11 13.61 13.46
CA ARG A 211 -23.22 13.57 14.42
C ARG A 211 -24.57 13.37 13.73
N GLY A 212 -25.34 12.40 14.19
CA GLY A 212 -26.64 12.03 13.62
C GLY A 212 -26.57 11.10 12.39
N SER A 213 -25.38 10.74 11.93
CA SER A 213 -25.26 9.70 10.89
C SER A 213 -25.49 8.30 11.50
N PRO A 214 -26.13 7.38 10.76
CA PRO A 214 -26.33 6.00 11.19
C PRO A 214 -24.98 5.32 11.49
N TYR A 215 -24.93 4.50 12.56
CA TYR A 215 -23.72 3.80 12.95
C TYR A 215 -24.06 2.44 13.59
N GLN A 216 -23.36 1.39 13.16
CA GLN A 216 -23.44 0.05 13.73
C GLN A 216 -22.09 -0.36 14.30
N ILE A 217 -22.12 -0.92 15.51
CA ILE A 217 -20.91 -1.36 16.22
C ILE A 217 -20.36 -2.62 15.54
N LEU A 218 -19.07 -2.61 15.16
CA LEU A 218 -18.39 -3.80 14.61
C LEU A 218 -17.73 -4.64 15.71
N VAL A 219 -17.13 -3.98 16.71
CA VAL A 219 -16.39 -4.65 17.80
C VAL A 219 -17.19 -4.53 19.08
N HIS A 220 -17.81 -5.62 19.51
CA HIS A 220 -18.64 -5.68 20.71
C HIS A 220 -17.81 -5.99 21.97
N GLY A 221 -18.22 -5.48 23.13
CA GLY A 221 -17.56 -5.70 24.43
C GLY A 221 -17.92 -4.67 25.47
N GLY A 222 -16.92 -4.07 26.12
CA GLY A 222 -17.11 -3.02 27.13
C GLY A 222 -17.50 -1.67 26.53
N HIS A 223 -17.67 -0.67 27.41
CA HIS A 223 -18.18 0.66 27.03
C HIS A 223 -17.12 1.66 26.57
N GLN A 224 -15.94 1.19 26.14
CA GLN A 224 -14.90 2.05 25.58
C GLN A 224 -15.42 2.82 24.36
N GLU A 225 -14.80 3.96 24.05
CA GLU A 225 -15.25 4.85 22.98
C GLU A 225 -16.76 5.17 23.07
N SER A 226 -17.27 5.43 24.29
CA SER A 226 -18.68 5.68 24.56
C SER A 226 -19.62 4.54 24.11
N GLY A 227 -19.12 3.31 24.11
CA GLY A 227 -19.82 2.12 23.66
C GLY A 227 -19.79 1.89 22.14
N LEU A 228 -19.17 2.77 21.38
CA LEU A 228 -19.13 2.70 19.91
C LEU A 228 -18.04 1.76 19.39
N ARG A 229 -17.02 1.49 20.20
CA ARG A 229 -15.94 0.53 19.84
C ARG A 229 -15.33 -0.04 21.13
N ALA A 230 -15.59 -1.29 21.38
CA ALA A 230 -15.14 -1.98 22.60
C ALA A 230 -13.64 -2.35 22.55
N GLY A 231 -13.07 -2.57 23.74
CA GLY A 231 -11.67 -2.96 23.94
C GLY A 231 -10.83 -1.78 24.44
N THR A 232 -10.01 -2.07 25.46
CA THR A 232 -9.15 -1.05 26.11
C THR A 232 -8.32 -0.29 25.08
N GLU A 233 -8.35 1.02 25.20
CA GLU A 233 -7.69 1.92 24.25
C GLU A 233 -6.17 1.82 24.33
N GLY A 234 -5.53 1.74 23.18
CA GLY A 234 -4.05 1.77 23.05
C GLY A 234 -3.52 3.17 23.26
N LEU A 235 -3.67 3.72 24.47
CA LEU A 235 -3.46 5.13 24.81
C LEU A 235 -2.12 5.69 24.30
N HIS A 236 -1.04 4.95 24.44
CA HIS A 236 0.28 5.38 23.98
C HIS A 236 0.35 5.57 22.45
N ASN A 237 -0.33 4.73 21.68
CA ASN A 237 -0.43 4.86 20.23
C ASN A 237 -1.35 6.02 19.84
N ILE A 238 -2.46 6.19 20.54
CA ILE A 238 -3.42 7.29 20.35
C ILE A 238 -2.73 8.64 20.61
N ALA A 239 -2.02 8.77 21.74
CA ALA A 239 -1.25 9.97 22.05
C ALA A 239 -0.12 10.23 21.01
N GLY A 240 0.49 9.16 20.52
CA GLY A 240 1.43 9.25 19.40
C GLY A 240 0.80 9.75 18.11
N PHE A 241 -0.42 9.33 17.81
CA PHE A 241 -1.17 9.83 16.65
C PHE A 241 -1.57 11.29 16.82
N ALA A 242 -2.07 11.68 17.97
CA ALA A 242 -2.37 13.07 18.29
C ALA A 242 -1.14 13.98 18.17
N GLU A 243 0.02 13.51 18.67
CA GLU A 243 1.28 14.26 18.55
C GLU A 243 1.73 14.43 17.08
N ALA A 244 1.51 13.42 16.24
CA ALA A 244 1.75 13.54 14.80
C ALA A 244 0.76 14.52 14.15
N CYS A 245 -0.51 14.54 14.57
CA CYS A 245 -1.51 15.49 14.09
C CYS A 245 -1.14 16.95 14.40
N LYS A 246 -0.52 17.25 15.54
CA LYS A 246 -0.03 18.60 15.87
C LYS A 246 0.94 19.14 14.82
N ALA A 247 1.74 18.25 14.20
CA ALA A 247 2.69 18.64 13.17
C ALA A 247 2.06 18.92 11.80
N THR A 248 0.78 18.57 11.59
CA THR A 248 0.11 18.66 10.28
C THR A 248 0.20 20.06 9.67
N ALA A 249 -0.05 21.12 10.45
CA ALA A 249 0.02 22.49 9.94
C ALA A 249 1.42 22.84 9.41
N GLU A 250 2.49 22.42 10.09
CA GLU A 250 3.86 22.66 9.65
C GLU A 250 4.23 21.82 8.42
N VAL A 251 3.74 20.58 8.33
CA VAL A 251 3.94 19.73 7.16
C VAL A 251 3.24 20.32 5.93
N LEU A 252 2.02 20.82 6.10
CA LEU A 252 1.27 21.49 5.02
C LEU A 252 1.98 22.77 4.53
N LYS A 253 2.59 23.56 5.40
CA LYS A 253 3.45 24.70 4.98
C LYS A 253 4.64 24.25 4.13
N ARG A 254 5.15 23.04 4.33
CA ARG A 254 6.25 22.45 3.55
C ARG A 254 5.78 21.77 2.27
N SER A 255 4.49 21.71 1.98
CA SER A 255 3.94 21.07 0.78
C SER A 255 4.56 21.61 -0.52
N THR A 256 4.84 22.91 -0.58
CA THR A 256 5.54 23.56 -1.70
C THR A 256 6.94 22.98 -1.92
N GLN A 257 7.69 22.72 -0.84
CA GLN A 257 9.03 22.12 -0.92
C GLN A 257 8.93 20.65 -1.39
N ILE A 258 7.94 19.90 -0.90
CA ILE A 258 7.70 18.51 -1.32
C ILE A 258 7.34 18.49 -2.81
N LEU A 259 6.44 19.39 -3.23
CA LEU A 259 6.06 19.54 -4.63
C LEU A 259 7.25 19.92 -5.52
N SER A 260 8.11 20.86 -5.07
CA SER A 260 9.34 21.22 -5.80
C SER A 260 10.26 20.01 -6.00
N ASN A 261 10.43 19.17 -4.98
CA ASN A 261 11.21 17.94 -5.08
C ASN A 261 10.55 16.92 -6.03
N LYS A 262 9.22 16.80 -6.00
CA LYS A 262 8.45 15.98 -6.95
C LYS A 262 8.66 16.44 -8.39
N MET A 263 8.54 17.75 -8.64
CA MET A 263 8.72 18.32 -9.99
C MET A 263 10.15 18.16 -10.50
N LEU A 264 11.16 18.33 -9.62
CA LEU A 264 12.54 18.02 -9.98
C LEU A 264 12.69 16.57 -10.42
N LEU A 265 12.13 15.61 -9.65
CA LEU A 265 12.17 14.19 -10.01
C LEU A 265 11.49 13.92 -11.36
N ILE A 266 10.28 14.44 -11.58
CA ILE A 266 9.52 14.27 -12.82
C ILE A 266 10.27 14.84 -14.02
N ASN A 267 10.80 16.06 -13.92
CA ASN A 267 11.52 16.71 -15.01
C ASN A 267 12.78 15.93 -15.39
N GLU A 268 13.53 15.46 -14.41
CA GLU A 268 14.72 14.65 -14.67
C GLU A 268 14.39 13.28 -15.28
N LEU A 269 13.28 12.66 -14.84
CA LEU A 269 12.80 11.41 -15.43
C LEU A 269 12.38 11.61 -16.90
N LYS A 270 11.65 12.67 -17.22
CA LYS A 270 11.26 13.02 -18.60
C LYS A 270 12.48 13.26 -19.51
N ASN A 271 13.60 13.72 -18.95
CA ASN A 271 14.86 13.97 -19.68
C ASN A 271 15.75 12.73 -19.81
N MET A 272 15.39 11.59 -19.24
CA MET A 272 16.11 10.33 -19.44
C MET A 272 15.76 9.75 -20.82
N LYS A 273 16.70 8.99 -21.42
CA LYS A 273 16.50 8.37 -22.74
C LYS A 273 15.40 7.31 -22.79
N ALA A 274 15.01 6.78 -21.62
CA ALA A 274 13.95 5.77 -21.52
C ALA A 274 12.58 6.41 -21.77
N ASP A 275 11.70 5.68 -22.45
CA ASP A 275 10.29 6.07 -22.65
C ASP A 275 9.51 5.90 -21.33
N ILE A 276 9.73 6.82 -20.41
CA ILE A 276 9.11 6.80 -19.08
C ILE A 276 7.74 7.47 -19.12
N LYS A 277 6.69 6.70 -18.80
CA LYS A 277 5.32 7.21 -18.69
C LYS A 277 5.04 7.65 -17.25
N ILE A 278 4.51 8.87 -17.08
CA ILE A 278 4.05 9.36 -15.77
C ILE A 278 2.55 9.09 -15.66
N ASN A 279 2.17 8.20 -14.74
CA ASN A 279 0.77 7.82 -14.52
C ASN A 279 0.06 8.79 -13.57
N SER A 280 0.80 9.39 -12.62
CA SER A 280 0.27 10.41 -11.72
C SER A 280 -0.28 11.61 -12.50
N PRO A 281 -1.45 12.18 -12.12
CA PRO A 281 -1.97 13.39 -12.75
C PRO A 281 -1.06 14.61 -12.53
N GLU A 282 -1.12 15.57 -13.45
CA GLU A 282 -0.35 16.82 -13.35
C GLU A 282 -1.00 17.81 -12.36
N THR A 283 -2.33 17.83 -12.32
CA THR A 283 -3.14 18.61 -11.39
C THR A 283 -3.95 17.69 -10.48
N ALA A 284 -4.56 18.21 -9.42
CA ALA A 284 -5.34 17.42 -8.46
C ALA A 284 -4.59 16.15 -8.01
N CYS A 285 -3.34 16.31 -7.62
CA CYS A 285 -2.44 15.22 -7.24
C CYS A 285 -1.75 15.51 -5.93
N LEU A 286 -1.54 14.46 -5.12
CA LEU A 286 -0.74 14.55 -3.90
C LEU A 286 0.66 15.13 -4.19
N PRO A 287 1.15 16.06 -3.36
CA PRO A 287 2.43 16.72 -3.60
C PRO A 287 3.64 15.78 -3.49
N ASN A 288 3.44 14.59 -2.93
CA ASN A 288 4.50 13.66 -2.58
C ASN A 288 4.52 12.37 -3.43
N THR A 289 3.55 12.11 -4.29
CA THR A 289 3.39 10.82 -4.99
C THR A 289 3.73 10.94 -6.47
N VAL A 290 4.57 10.04 -6.96
CA VAL A 290 4.92 9.87 -8.37
C VAL A 290 4.77 8.39 -8.72
N ASN A 291 3.94 8.08 -9.70
CA ASN A 291 3.78 6.74 -10.25
C ASN A 291 4.29 6.76 -11.70
N ILE A 292 5.21 5.86 -12.01
CA ILE A 292 5.88 5.80 -13.32
C ILE A 292 5.91 4.39 -13.86
N THR A 293 5.72 4.25 -15.16
CA THR A 293 5.94 3.02 -15.93
C THR A 293 7.22 3.18 -16.74
N LEU A 294 8.10 2.19 -16.68
CA LEU A 294 9.33 2.11 -17.45
C LEU A 294 9.23 0.93 -18.43
N PRO A 295 8.83 1.16 -19.70
CA PRO A 295 8.64 0.09 -20.67
C PRO A 295 9.88 -0.80 -20.83
N GLY A 296 9.67 -2.12 -20.82
CA GLY A 296 10.75 -3.12 -20.90
C GLY A 296 11.54 -3.33 -19.59
N VAL A 297 11.19 -2.64 -18.49
CA VAL A 297 11.91 -2.74 -17.21
C VAL A 297 11.03 -3.36 -16.14
N SER A 298 11.35 -4.58 -15.73
CA SER A 298 10.65 -5.21 -14.59
C SER A 298 10.77 -4.37 -13.33
N ASN A 299 9.62 -4.02 -12.71
CA ASN A 299 9.58 -3.27 -11.46
C ASN A 299 10.32 -3.99 -10.32
N SER A 300 10.31 -5.33 -10.28
CA SER A 300 11.02 -6.10 -9.26
C SER A 300 12.54 -5.95 -9.37
N VAL A 301 13.07 -5.89 -10.60
CA VAL A 301 14.51 -5.65 -10.85
C VAL A 301 14.89 -4.22 -10.46
N LEU A 302 14.09 -3.25 -10.89
CA LEU A 302 14.32 -1.85 -10.56
C LEU A 302 14.24 -1.61 -9.04
N MET A 303 13.21 -2.14 -8.36
CA MET A 303 13.05 -2.01 -6.92
C MET A 303 14.22 -2.64 -6.17
N ALA A 304 14.65 -3.85 -6.55
CA ALA A 304 15.79 -4.52 -5.94
C ALA A 304 17.10 -3.72 -6.16
N THR A 305 17.26 -3.14 -7.34
CA THR A 305 18.41 -2.26 -7.63
C THR A 305 18.39 -1.01 -6.76
N LEU A 306 17.25 -0.33 -6.68
CA LEU A 306 17.11 0.87 -5.86
C LEU A 306 17.35 0.56 -4.37
N ASP A 307 16.78 -0.55 -3.85
CA ASP A 307 16.97 -1.00 -2.46
C ASP A 307 18.46 -1.30 -2.16
N PHE A 308 19.18 -1.91 -3.11
CA PHE A 308 20.63 -2.12 -2.99
C PHE A 308 21.41 -0.82 -2.75
N TYR A 309 20.95 0.27 -3.35
CA TYR A 309 21.49 1.62 -3.15
C TYR A 309 20.81 2.40 -2.01
N GLY A 310 20.02 1.74 -1.16
CA GLY A 310 19.37 2.33 0.00
C GLY A 310 18.14 3.17 -0.34
N ILE A 311 17.53 2.96 -1.50
CA ILE A 311 16.35 3.70 -1.98
C ILE A 311 15.15 2.74 -1.99
N ALA A 312 14.28 2.83 -0.99
CA ALA A 312 13.03 2.07 -0.94
C ALA A 312 11.94 2.73 -1.80
N VAL A 313 11.27 1.96 -2.65
CA VAL A 313 10.10 2.32 -3.46
C VAL A 313 9.13 1.14 -3.51
N SER A 314 7.91 1.33 -4.04
CA SER A 314 6.92 0.26 -4.16
C SER A 314 6.48 0.02 -5.60
N ALA A 315 6.04 -1.21 -5.91
CA ALA A 315 5.30 -1.54 -7.12
C ALA A 315 3.80 -1.48 -6.81
N GLY A 316 3.11 -0.41 -7.18
CA GLY A 316 1.66 -0.28 -6.95
C GLY A 316 1.27 -0.42 -5.47
N SER A 317 0.35 -1.31 -5.13
CA SER A 317 0.03 -1.63 -3.74
C SER A 317 1.18 -2.37 -3.06
N ALA A 318 1.61 -1.89 -1.89
CA ALA A 318 2.65 -2.52 -1.07
C ALA A 318 2.25 -3.92 -0.55
N CYS A 319 0.99 -4.30 -0.68
CA CYS A 319 0.46 -5.61 -0.35
C CYS A 319 0.50 -6.49 -1.61
N SER A 320 1.70 -6.99 -1.94
CA SER A 320 1.83 -8.08 -2.90
C SER A 320 1.09 -9.30 -2.33
N THR A 321 -0.06 -9.62 -2.94
CA THR A 321 -0.70 -10.91 -2.69
C THR A 321 0.24 -12.02 -3.14
N PRO A 322 0.21 -13.21 -2.52
CA PRO A 322 0.97 -14.38 -2.98
C PRO A 322 0.71 -14.73 -4.46
N GLU A 323 -0.41 -14.27 -5.00
CA GLU A 323 -0.94 -14.59 -6.33
C GLU A 323 -0.39 -13.70 -7.46
N ASN A 324 0.52 -12.77 -7.17
CA ASN A 324 1.22 -12.00 -8.22
C ASN A 324 0.31 -11.21 -9.19
N LYS A 325 -0.89 -10.82 -8.72
CA LYS A 325 -1.83 -10.06 -9.56
C LYS A 325 -1.35 -8.61 -9.73
N PRO A 326 -1.46 -8.05 -10.94
CA PRO A 326 -1.22 -6.63 -11.16
C PRO A 326 -2.10 -5.75 -10.26
N SER A 327 -1.64 -4.53 -9.98
CA SER A 327 -2.43 -3.57 -9.20
C SER A 327 -3.78 -3.30 -9.86
N HIS A 328 -4.87 -3.45 -9.09
CA HIS A 328 -6.22 -3.14 -9.55
C HIS A 328 -6.37 -1.65 -9.89
N VAL A 329 -5.63 -0.76 -9.21
CA VAL A 329 -5.61 0.68 -9.52
C VAL A 329 -5.02 0.92 -10.91
N LEU A 330 -3.87 0.30 -11.20
CA LEU A 330 -3.21 0.43 -12.51
C LEU A 330 -4.08 -0.16 -13.63
N LYS A 331 -4.76 -1.26 -13.37
CA LYS A 331 -5.74 -1.84 -14.30
C LYS A 331 -6.94 -0.91 -14.52
N ALA A 332 -7.44 -0.30 -13.46
CA ALA A 332 -8.59 0.62 -13.53
C ALA A 332 -8.29 1.87 -14.36
N ILE A 333 -7.05 2.35 -14.38
CA ILE A 333 -6.61 3.48 -15.22
C ILE A 333 -6.17 3.06 -16.63
N GLY A 334 -6.38 1.79 -17.01
CA GLY A 334 -6.19 1.29 -18.36
C GLY A 334 -4.81 0.70 -18.68
N LEU A 335 -3.91 0.52 -17.72
CA LEU A 335 -2.62 -0.13 -17.98
C LEU A 335 -2.82 -1.63 -18.25
N SER A 336 -2.05 -2.17 -19.19
CA SER A 336 -1.93 -3.62 -19.41
C SER A 336 -1.28 -4.32 -18.19
N ASP A 337 -1.35 -5.63 -18.14
CA ASP A 337 -0.66 -6.41 -17.11
C ASP A 337 0.86 -6.25 -17.18
N GLU A 338 1.39 -6.12 -18.39
CA GLU A 338 2.80 -5.89 -18.65
C GLU A 338 3.23 -4.51 -18.12
N GLU A 339 2.53 -3.45 -18.53
CA GLU A 339 2.80 -2.08 -18.04
C GLU A 339 2.69 -1.98 -16.50
N ALA A 340 1.73 -2.67 -15.89
CA ALA A 340 1.60 -2.70 -14.44
C ALA A 340 2.80 -3.39 -13.75
N ARG A 341 3.43 -4.40 -14.38
CA ARG A 341 4.66 -5.04 -13.90
C ARG A 341 5.93 -4.23 -14.16
N GLU A 342 5.84 -3.18 -14.95
CA GLU A 342 6.90 -2.23 -15.27
C GLU A 342 6.72 -0.91 -14.51
N THR A 343 5.74 -0.85 -13.61
CA THR A 343 5.34 0.37 -12.89
C THR A 343 5.88 0.36 -11.47
N ILE A 344 6.43 1.50 -11.02
CA ILE A 344 6.80 1.77 -9.64
C ILE A 344 6.16 3.05 -9.13
N ARG A 345 5.96 3.09 -7.81
CA ARG A 345 5.56 4.30 -7.09
C ARG A 345 6.73 4.82 -6.26
N ILE A 346 7.04 6.09 -6.39
CA ILE A 346 7.97 6.84 -5.56
C ILE A 346 7.14 7.81 -4.70
N SER A 347 7.31 7.79 -3.39
CA SER A 347 6.57 8.67 -2.50
C SER A 347 7.48 9.38 -1.50
N LEU A 348 7.46 10.69 -1.57
CA LEU A 348 8.30 11.62 -0.81
C LEU A 348 7.70 11.89 0.59
N SER A 349 8.42 12.63 1.41
CA SER A 349 7.94 13.23 2.66
C SER A 349 8.61 14.57 2.87
N GLU A 350 8.20 15.29 3.92
CA GLU A 350 8.85 16.53 4.36
C GLU A 350 10.32 16.35 4.79
N PHE A 351 10.76 15.11 5.01
CA PHE A 351 12.15 14.75 5.32
C PHE A 351 12.97 14.38 4.08
N THR A 352 12.33 14.26 2.92
CA THR A 352 13.04 13.96 1.67
C THR A 352 13.79 15.19 1.19
N SER A 353 15.12 15.13 1.21
CA SER A 353 15.96 16.23 0.78
C SER A 353 16.15 16.29 -0.74
N ARG A 354 16.54 17.45 -1.26
CA ARG A 354 16.93 17.59 -2.67
C ARG A 354 18.15 16.73 -3.04
N LYS A 355 19.00 16.39 -2.05
CA LYS A 355 20.14 15.47 -2.24
C LYS A 355 19.65 14.04 -2.46
N ASP A 356 18.63 13.61 -1.73
CA ASP A 356 18.04 12.27 -1.90
C ASP A 356 17.43 12.13 -3.31
N ILE A 357 16.74 13.18 -3.78
CA ILE A 357 16.18 13.19 -5.15
C ILE A 357 17.28 13.10 -6.20
N LYS A 358 18.32 13.92 -6.11
CA LYS A 358 19.46 13.88 -7.05
C LYS A 358 20.20 12.54 -7.02
N TYR A 359 20.34 11.95 -5.84
CA TYR A 359 20.93 10.62 -5.69
C TYR A 359 20.07 9.54 -6.36
N THR A 360 18.77 9.57 -6.15
CA THR A 360 17.82 8.65 -6.79
C THR A 360 17.88 8.76 -8.32
N ILE A 361 17.84 9.98 -8.84
CA ILE A 361 17.99 10.27 -10.27
C ILE A 361 19.29 9.68 -10.82
N LYS A 362 20.42 9.88 -10.12
CA LYS A 362 21.73 9.31 -10.50
C LYS A 362 21.68 7.78 -10.58
N VAL A 363 21.11 7.12 -9.57
CA VAL A 363 21.02 5.66 -9.53
C VAL A 363 20.13 5.15 -10.67
N MET A 364 18.97 5.78 -10.89
CA MET A 364 18.05 5.40 -11.99
C MET A 364 18.70 5.60 -13.37
N ARG A 365 19.41 6.70 -13.58
CA ARG A 365 20.12 6.96 -14.84
C ARG A 365 21.21 5.91 -15.10
N ASN A 366 21.99 5.57 -14.09
CA ASN A 366 23.02 4.53 -14.21
C ASN A 366 22.40 3.14 -14.48
N PHE A 367 21.27 2.84 -13.86
CA PHE A 367 20.53 1.61 -14.12
C PHE A 367 20.05 1.55 -15.57
N LEU A 368 19.40 2.60 -16.08
CA LEU A 368 18.86 2.66 -17.44
C LEU A 368 19.95 2.69 -18.53
N SER A 369 21.16 3.17 -18.22
CA SER A 369 22.31 3.13 -19.14
C SER A 369 23.01 1.77 -19.17
N GLY A 370 22.56 0.78 -18.38
CA GLY A 370 23.20 -0.53 -18.25
C GLY A 370 24.51 -0.52 -17.44
N ALA A 371 24.90 0.62 -16.89
CA ALA A 371 26.17 0.77 -16.18
C ALA A 371 26.18 0.09 -14.79
N VAL A 372 25.02 -0.34 -14.28
CA VAL A 372 24.88 -0.79 -12.88
C VAL A 372 23.82 -1.88 -12.73
N LEU A 373 24.14 -3.08 -13.20
CA LEU A 373 23.52 -4.28 -12.62
C LEU A 373 24.62 -4.99 -11.80
N PRO A 374 24.61 -4.86 -10.45
CA PRO A 374 25.56 -5.59 -9.61
C PRO A 374 25.29 -7.09 -9.58
N VAL A 375 24.19 -7.53 -10.21
CA VAL A 375 23.72 -8.92 -10.27
C VAL A 375 23.27 -9.23 -11.69
N ASN A 376 23.68 -10.37 -12.23
CA ASN A 376 23.30 -10.81 -13.57
C ASN A 376 21.84 -11.29 -13.59
N ALA A 377 21.04 -10.80 -14.54
CA ALA A 377 19.66 -11.23 -14.76
C ALA A 377 19.61 -12.26 -15.89
N LEU A 378 19.27 -13.51 -15.59
CA LEU A 378 19.11 -14.57 -16.57
C LEU A 378 17.69 -14.55 -17.13
N THR A 379 17.56 -14.49 -18.43
CA THR A 379 16.26 -14.74 -19.09
C THR A 379 15.88 -16.22 -18.93
N PRO A 380 14.59 -16.57 -19.06
CA PRO A 380 14.16 -17.98 -19.02
C PRO A 380 14.93 -18.89 -19.97
N LYS A 381 15.27 -18.43 -21.18
CA LYS A 381 16.03 -19.23 -22.18
C LYS A 381 17.52 -19.38 -21.82
N GLN A 382 18.10 -18.43 -21.08
CA GLN A 382 19.49 -18.51 -20.66
C GLN A 382 19.72 -19.51 -19.51
N LEU A 383 18.68 -19.83 -18.73
CA LEU A 383 18.75 -20.91 -17.75
C LEU A 383 18.47 -22.26 -18.44
N ASP A 384 19.48 -22.75 -19.14
CA ASP A 384 19.47 -23.99 -19.90
C ASP A 384 19.89 -25.22 -19.08
N GLU A 385 19.98 -26.37 -19.75
CA GLU A 385 20.39 -27.66 -19.16
C GLU A 385 21.81 -27.60 -18.58
N ASN A 386 22.73 -26.88 -19.24
CA ASN A 386 24.12 -26.75 -18.78
C ASN A 386 24.22 -25.96 -17.46
N LEU A 387 23.42 -24.90 -17.30
CA LEU A 387 23.36 -24.16 -16.05
C LEU A 387 22.65 -24.93 -14.94
N ILE A 388 21.62 -25.72 -15.27
CA ILE A 388 20.85 -26.49 -14.29
C ILE A 388 21.67 -27.66 -13.72
N PHE A 389 22.42 -28.36 -14.57
CA PHE A 389 23.18 -29.55 -14.17
C PHE A 389 24.68 -29.33 -13.96
N GLY A 390 25.18 -28.13 -14.22
CA GLY A 390 26.60 -27.81 -14.07
C GLY A 390 27.08 -27.90 -12.62
N GLU A 391 28.13 -28.67 -12.36
CA GLU A 391 28.68 -28.96 -11.01
C GLU A 391 29.09 -27.71 -10.22
N ASN A 392 29.46 -26.62 -10.90
CA ASN A 392 29.88 -25.36 -10.27
C ASN A 392 28.72 -24.39 -9.99
N ASN A 393 27.48 -24.79 -10.31
CA ASN A 393 26.30 -23.96 -10.14
C ASN A 393 25.54 -24.32 -8.86
N TYR A 394 25.21 -23.28 -8.08
CA TYR A 394 24.43 -23.40 -6.86
C TYR A 394 23.06 -22.77 -7.11
N ILE A 395 22.06 -23.60 -7.40
CA ILE A 395 20.70 -23.11 -7.62
C ILE A 395 20.02 -22.93 -6.28
N LEU A 396 19.63 -21.70 -5.96
CA LEU A 396 19.00 -21.32 -4.71
C LEU A 396 17.52 -21.07 -4.92
N ASP A 397 16.66 -22.01 -4.49
CA ASP A 397 15.22 -21.91 -4.57
C ASP A 397 14.63 -21.17 -3.37
N VAL A 398 14.22 -19.91 -3.59
CA VAL A 398 13.68 -19.03 -2.52
C VAL A 398 12.16 -19.00 -2.49
N ARG A 399 11.50 -19.94 -3.16
CA ARG A 399 10.04 -20.05 -3.15
C ARG A 399 9.49 -20.30 -1.75
N TRP A 400 8.25 -19.86 -1.55
CA TRP A 400 7.51 -20.19 -0.35
C TRP A 400 7.22 -21.69 -0.27
N ARG A 401 7.07 -22.20 0.95
CA ARG A 401 6.84 -23.63 1.17
C ARG A 401 5.58 -24.18 0.44
N HIS A 402 4.52 -23.36 0.35
CA HIS A 402 3.31 -23.73 -0.39
C HIS A 402 3.52 -23.73 -1.91
N GLU A 403 4.27 -22.76 -2.47
CA GLU A 403 4.59 -22.73 -3.90
C GLU A 403 5.37 -23.98 -4.34
N ARG A 404 6.29 -24.44 -3.50
CA ARG A 404 7.06 -25.66 -3.77
C ARG A 404 6.23 -26.93 -3.70
N LYS A 405 5.16 -26.95 -2.90
CA LYS A 405 4.21 -28.08 -2.86
C LYS A 405 3.37 -28.17 -4.14
N MET A 406 3.10 -27.03 -4.77
CA MET A 406 2.30 -26.98 -6.00
C MET A 406 3.10 -27.35 -7.25
N PHE A 407 4.41 -27.02 -7.26
CA PHE A 407 5.25 -27.21 -8.44
C PHE A 407 6.64 -27.76 -8.06
N LYS A 408 7.09 -28.80 -8.74
CA LYS A 408 8.42 -29.38 -8.55
C LYS A 408 9.50 -28.31 -8.88
N GLY A 409 10.54 -28.22 -8.05
CA GLY A 409 11.69 -27.34 -8.28
C GLY A 409 12.63 -27.85 -9.38
N LEU A 410 13.66 -27.06 -9.66
CA LEU A 410 14.75 -27.52 -10.51
C LEU A 410 15.57 -28.61 -9.80
N PRO A 411 16.15 -29.57 -10.54
CA PRO A 411 17.07 -30.55 -9.97
C PRO A 411 18.24 -29.86 -9.26
N ASN A 412 18.74 -30.49 -8.22
CA ASN A 412 19.87 -30.00 -7.42
C ASN A 412 19.69 -28.60 -6.80
N SER A 413 18.45 -28.10 -6.74
CA SER A 413 18.18 -26.81 -6.10
C SER A 413 18.18 -26.92 -4.58
N HIS A 414 18.81 -25.93 -3.93
CA HIS A 414 18.90 -25.78 -2.48
C HIS A 414 17.77 -24.89 -1.98
N GLU A 415 16.99 -25.40 -1.05
CA GLU A 415 15.84 -24.69 -0.51
C GLU A 415 16.24 -23.67 0.55
N ALA A 416 15.92 -22.39 0.30
CA ALA A 416 16.09 -21.32 1.27
C ALA A 416 14.91 -20.34 1.19
N PRO A 417 13.75 -20.68 1.78
CA PRO A 417 12.54 -19.88 1.66
C PRO A 417 12.75 -18.42 1.99
N PHE A 418 12.20 -17.52 1.18
CA PHE A 418 12.39 -16.08 1.26
C PHE A 418 12.28 -15.51 2.69
N ILE A 419 11.25 -15.91 3.44
CA ILE A 419 11.07 -15.44 4.84
C ILE A 419 12.20 -15.88 5.76
N THR A 420 12.70 -17.08 5.60
CA THR A 420 13.71 -17.68 6.49
C THR A 420 15.10 -17.61 5.90
N PHE A 421 15.27 -17.05 4.73
CA PHE A 421 16.53 -16.95 3.98
C PHE A 421 17.72 -16.50 4.84
N ARG A 422 17.52 -15.52 5.74
CA ARG A 422 18.58 -15.02 6.63
C ARG A 422 19.20 -16.08 7.52
N LYS A 423 18.52 -17.22 7.74
CA LYS A 423 19.06 -18.36 8.50
C LYS A 423 20.01 -19.22 7.65
N TYR A 424 19.84 -19.22 6.35
CA TYR A 424 20.53 -20.13 5.41
C TYR A 424 21.66 -19.47 4.64
N TYR A 425 21.67 -18.15 4.45
CA TYR A 425 22.61 -17.49 3.54
C TYR A 425 24.10 -17.73 3.88
N LYS A 426 24.44 -17.96 5.16
CA LYS A 426 25.83 -18.26 5.59
C LYS A 426 26.31 -19.65 5.13
N GLN A 427 25.40 -20.54 4.77
CA GLN A 427 25.68 -21.89 4.29
C GLN A 427 25.92 -21.92 2.76
N ILE A 428 25.60 -20.83 2.08
CA ILE A 428 25.78 -20.72 0.63
C ILE A 428 27.27 -20.56 0.31
N PRO A 429 27.82 -21.34 -0.63
CA PRO A 429 29.24 -21.25 -1.01
C PRO A 429 29.55 -19.88 -1.61
N LYS A 430 30.58 -19.20 -1.08
CA LYS A 430 30.94 -17.83 -1.53
C LYS A 430 31.54 -17.77 -2.93
N ASP A 431 32.21 -18.82 -3.34
CA ASP A 431 32.94 -18.88 -4.61
C ASP A 431 32.14 -19.56 -5.73
N GLY A 432 30.98 -20.14 -5.43
CA GLY A 432 30.08 -20.78 -6.39
C GLY A 432 29.37 -19.77 -7.29
N ASN A 433 28.96 -20.24 -8.46
CA ASN A 433 28.04 -19.50 -9.35
C ASN A 433 26.61 -19.68 -8.83
N ILE A 434 26.09 -18.69 -8.14
CA ILE A 434 24.78 -18.75 -7.47
C ILE A 434 23.70 -18.26 -8.42
N ILE A 435 22.67 -19.09 -8.62
CA ILE A 435 21.49 -18.78 -9.44
C ILE A 435 20.28 -18.80 -8.54
N VAL A 436 19.73 -17.62 -8.27
CA VAL A 436 18.54 -17.49 -7.40
C VAL A 436 17.27 -17.62 -8.22
N VAL A 437 16.39 -18.53 -7.81
CA VAL A 437 15.10 -18.76 -8.47
C VAL A 437 13.94 -18.61 -7.48
N CYS A 438 12.83 -18.06 -7.95
CA CYS A 438 11.56 -18.02 -7.22
C CYS A 438 10.40 -18.34 -8.16
N GLN A 439 9.16 -18.35 -7.71
CA GLN A 439 8.02 -18.75 -8.52
C GLN A 439 7.81 -17.85 -9.73
N ALA A 440 7.80 -16.52 -9.53
CA ALA A 440 7.37 -15.56 -10.54
C ALA A 440 8.35 -14.41 -10.81
N GLY A 441 9.59 -14.48 -10.30
CA GLY A 441 10.65 -13.51 -10.59
C GLY A 441 10.74 -12.32 -9.62
N TYR A 442 9.91 -12.22 -8.57
CA TYR A 442 9.90 -11.05 -7.66
C TYR A 442 10.85 -11.17 -6.47
N ASN A 443 10.94 -12.35 -5.87
CA ASN A 443 11.75 -12.56 -4.67
C ASN A 443 13.22 -12.84 -5.01
N ALA A 444 13.48 -13.47 -6.15
CA ALA A 444 14.83 -13.82 -6.58
C ALA A 444 15.76 -12.61 -6.72
N PRO A 445 15.37 -11.48 -7.38
CA PRO A 445 16.20 -10.28 -7.43
C PRO A 445 16.59 -9.76 -6.05
N ILE A 446 15.64 -9.66 -5.13
CA ILE A 446 15.87 -9.16 -3.75
C ILE A 446 16.95 -9.98 -3.05
N ILE A 447 16.85 -11.30 -3.14
CA ILE A 447 17.85 -12.21 -2.52
C ILE A 447 19.19 -12.13 -3.24
N ALA A 448 19.20 -12.07 -4.56
CA ALA A 448 20.43 -11.96 -5.33
C ALA A 448 21.20 -10.67 -4.99
N PHE A 449 20.51 -9.54 -4.92
CA PHE A 449 21.10 -8.26 -4.49
C PHE A 449 21.58 -8.29 -3.04
N TYR A 450 20.80 -8.93 -2.14
CA TYR A 450 21.23 -9.13 -0.75
C TYR A 450 22.54 -9.94 -0.68
N LEU A 451 22.63 -11.07 -1.40
CA LEU A 451 23.85 -11.88 -1.46
C LEU A 451 25.02 -11.04 -1.98
N ARG A 452 24.80 -10.26 -3.03
CA ARG A 452 25.81 -9.36 -3.57
C ARG A 452 26.32 -8.36 -2.53
N SER A 453 25.41 -7.77 -1.74
CA SER A 453 25.75 -6.87 -0.63
C SER A 453 26.57 -7.54 0.48
N LYS A 454 26.47 -8.89 0.60
CA LYS A 454 27.23 -9.70 1.55
C LYS A 454 28.56 -10.24 1.01
N GLY A 455 28.98 -9.77 -0.18
CA GLY A 455 30.28 -10.08 -0.76
C GLY A 455 30.30 -11.31 -1.68
N TYR A 456 29.15 -11.91 -2.00
CA TYR A 456 29.05 -12.97 -2.99
C TYR A 456 29.29 -12.38 -4.39
N ARG A 457 30.30 -12.86 -5.13
CA ARG A 457 30.75 -12.21 -6.38
C ARG A 457 29.99 -12.68 -7.62
N LYS A 458 29.65 -13.97 -7.70
CA LYS A 458 28.99 -14.60 -8.85
C LYS A 458 27.55 -14.93 -8.49
N VAL A 459 26.67 -13.94 -8.62
CA VAL A 459 25.24 -14.10 -8.31
C VAL A 459 24.42 -13.70 -9.52
N SER A 460 23.52 -14.57 -9.91
CA SER A 460 22.52 -14.34 -10.94
C SER A 460 21.12 -14.61 -10.39
N PHE A 461 20.08 -14.10 -11.02
CA PHE A 461 18.71 -14.46 -10.71
C PHE A 461 17.92 -14.75 -11.98
N LEU A 462 16.92 -15.60 -11.88
CA LEU A 462 16.03 -15.94 -12.99
C LEU A 462 14.92 -14.89 -13.13
N MET A 463 14.88 -14.20 -14.27
CA MET A 463 13.77 -13.31 -14.66
C MET A 463 12.49 -14.13 -14.87
N SER A 464 11.33 -13.54 -14.52
CA SER A 464 10.01 -14.20 -14.62
C SER A 464 9.87 -15.50 -13.82
N GLY A 465 10.87 -15.86 -13.02
CA GLY A 465 10.88 -17.02 -12.14
C GLY A 465 10.67 -18.36 -12.85
N LEU A 466 10.41 -19.39 -12.05
CA LEU A 466 10.19 -20.75 -12.58
C LEU A 466 8.92 -20.86 -13.43
N TYR A 467 7.93 -20.00 -13.19
CA TYR A 467 6.71 -19.96 -14.01
C TYR A 467 7.05 -19.57 -15.46
N GLY A 468 7.73 -18.46 -15.67
CA GLY A 468 8.16 -18.01 -17.02
C GLY A 468 9.18 -18.98 -17.65
N TRP A 469 10.06 -19.56 -16.83
CA TRP A 469 11.03 -20.55 -17.30
C TRP A 469 10.34 -21.81 -17.84
N ARG A 470 9.32 -22.33 -17.17
CA ARG A 470 8.54 -23.51 -17.62
C ARG A 470 7.85 -23.28 -18.95
N ILE A 471 7.29 -22.08 -19.16
CA ILE A 471 6.67 -21.73 -20.44
C ILE A 471 7.72 -21.66 -21.55
N ALA A 472 8.86 -21.02 -21.31
CA ALA A 472 9.91 -20.83 -22.31
C ALA A 472 10.71 -22.10 -22.60
N ASN A 473 10.73 -23.10 -21.70
CA ASN A 473 11.50 -24.33 -21.77
C ASN A 473 10.61 -25.57 -21.55
N ALA A 474 9.43 -25.60 -22.17
CA ALA A 474 8.42 -26.63 -21.94
C ALA A 474 8.94 -28.08 -22.14
N GLU A 475 9.76 -28.30 -23.17
CA GLU A 475 10.35 -29.61 -23.45
C GLU A 475 11.38 -30.03 -22.38
N LEU A 476 12.27 -29.11 -21.98
CA LEU A 476 13.23 -29.37 -20.91
C LEU A 476 12.51 -29.62 -19.59
N TYR A 477 11.43 -28.88 -19.31
CA TYR A 477 10.63 -29.07 -18.11
C TYR A 477 9.97 -30.46 -18.10
N LYS A 478 9.41 -30.95 -19.23
CA LYS A 478 8.89 -32.33 -19.38
C LYS A 478 9.95 -33.36 -19.01
N LYS A 479 11.14 -33.22 -19.58
CA LYS A 479 12.29 -34.12 -19.32
C LYS A 479 12.63 -34.18 -17.83
N ILE A 480 12.67 -33.01 -17.15
CA ILE A 480 13.02 -32.87 -15.73
C ILE A 480 11.88 -33.37 -14.80
N ALA A 481 10.63 -33.08 -15.12
CA ALA A 481 9.49 -33.37 -14.26
C ALA A 481 8.96 -34.81 -14.40
N GLY A 482 9.27 -35.52 -15.49
CA GLY A 482 8.78 -36.85 -15.76
C GLY A 482 7.26 -36.92 -15.94
N GLN A 483 6.59 -35.84 -16.35
CA GLN A 483 5.14 -35.73 -16.44
C GLN A 483 4.64 -35.39 -17.85
N ASN A 484 3.50 -35.98 -18.23
CA ASN A 484 2.72 -35.62 -19.42
C ASN A 484 2.01 -34.27 -19.22
N ILE A 485 2.08 -33.38 -20.22
CA ILE A 485 1.63 -31.98 -20.15
C ILE A 485 0.11 -31.77 -20.24
N SER A 486 -0.69 -32.82 -20.47
CA SER A 486 -2.14 -32.69 -20.67
C SER A 486 -2.95 -32.16 -19.44
N GLN A 487 -2.30 -31.78 -18.33
CA GLN A 487 -2.94 -31.28 -17.11
C GLN A 487 -2.51 -29.87 -16.67
N LEU A 488 -1.96 -29.07 -17.57
CA LEU A 488 -1.54 -27.69 -17.27
C LEU A 488 -2.50 -26.71 -17.94
N GLU A 489 -3.72 -26.58 -17.43
CA GLU A 489 -4.56 -25.43 -17.69
C GLU A 489 -4.01 -24.20 -16.92
N PRO A 490 -4.08 -22.99 -17.52
CA PRO A 490 -3.67 -21.75 -16.84
C PRO A 490 -4.70 -21.44 -15.75
N VAL A 491 -4.25 -21.35 -14.49
CA VAL A 491 -5.01 -20.81 -13.37
C VAL A 491 -4.81 -19.30 -13.30
#